data_17095969ebfba19ed0eb48b3a71bb0a6
#
_entry.id   17095969ebfba19ed0eb48b3a71bb0a6
#
_cell.length_a   1.000
_cell.length_b   1.000
_cell.length_c   1.000
_cell.angle_alpha   90.00
_cell.angle_beta   90.00
_cell.angle_gamma   90.00
#
_symmetry.space_group_name_H-M   'P 1'
#
loop_
_entity.id
_entity.type
_entity.pdbx_description
1 polymer ?
#
loop_
_entity_poly.entity_id
_entity_poly.type
_entity_poly.pdbx_seq_one_letter_code
_entity_poly.pdbx_strand_id
1 'polypeptide(L)'
;MQEFNTFSIVARCPRTGLLGVAVATAVPAVGSTCPFSRPGVGAASTQSWVNPYLAIAVLDGIASGKNAVQALDAAIAADHGRSLRQIGVVDHNGVAAAWSGSDCTPWFGQEVGDGFAVQGNMLVGPETIAAMSRAFRDSESCDLDERLMLALEAGDASGGDKRGKQSAALRIQGSEAYPVLDVRADEHPEPIPELRRILTISRLQLIPFVAGMPKHDGPAGAAPAEVQTMLALPPPLRPGGGGSLPAKNVSS
;
A
#
# COMPACT_ATOMS: atom_id res chain seq x y z
N MET A 1 10.44 3.82 -25.24
CA MET A 1 9.34 4.02 -24.28
C MET A 1 9.85 3.54 -22.94
N GLN A 2 9.79 4.36 -21.89
CA GLN A 2 10.24 3.94 -20.56
C GLN A 2 9.20 2.98 -19.99
N GLU A 3 9.59 1.74 -19.74
CA GLU A 3 8.71 0.66 -19.33
C GLU A 3 8.72 0.57 -17.81
N PHE A 4 7.58 0.76 -17.17
CA PHE A 4 7.40 0.67 -15.71
C PHE A 4 6.58 -0.58 -15.39
N ASN A 5 7.18 -1.51 -14.68
CA ASN A 5 6.53 -2.71 -14.19
C ASN A 5 6.05 -2.50 -12.77
N THR A 6 4.87 -2.97 -12.50
CA THR A 6 4.32 -2.82 -11.15
C THR A 6 3.23 -3.85 -10.94
N PHE A 7 3.18 -4.43 -9.75
CA PHE A 7 2.00 -5.15 -9.27
C PHE A 7 1.58 -4.61 -7.91
N SER A 8 0.30 -4.49 -7.73
CA SER A 8 -0.26 -3.91 -6.51
C SER A 8 -1.63 -4.48 -6.15
N ILE A 9 -2.01 -4.26 -4.91
CA ILE A 9 -3.34 -4.55 -4.38
C ILE A 9 -3.83 -3.36 -3.59
N VAL A 10 -5.11 -3.03 -3.76
CA VAL A 10 -5.85 -2.11 -2.89
C VAL A 10 -6.95 -2.89 -2.19
N ALA A 11 -7.18 -2.63 -0.91
CA ALA A 11 -8.21 -3.36 -0.18
C ALA A 11 -8.80 -2.57 0.99
N ARG A 12 -10.00 -2.99 1.40
CA ARG A 12 -10.68 -2.59 2.63
C ARG A 12 -10.87 -3.80 3.54
N CYS A 13 -10.63 -3.63 4.82
CA CYS A 13 -10.96 -4.64 5.81
C CYS A 13 -12.44 -4.49 6.23
N PRO A 14 -13.29 -5.52 6.03
CA PRO A 14 -14.70 -5.43 6.43
C PRO A 14 -14.89 -5.37 7.95
N ARG A 15 -13.95 -5.93 8.73
CA ARG A 15 -14.00 -5.98 10.21
C ARG A 15 -13.67 -4.64 10.85
N THR A 16 -12.68 -3.91 10.31
CA THR A 16 -12.12 -2.69 10.95
C THR A 16 -12.42 -1.40 10.17
N GLY A 17 -12.84 -1.51 8.91
CA GLY A 17 -12.98 -0.36 8.02
C GLY A 17 -11.66 0.22 7.50
N LEU A 18 -10.51 -0.32 7.93
CA LEU A 18 -9.20 0.11 7.44
C LEU A 18 -9.09 -0.07 5.94
N LEU A 19 -8.44 0.89 5.30
CA LEU A 19 -8.11 0.90 3.88
C LEU A 19 -6.62 0.66 3.70
N GLY A 20 -6.20 -0.03 2.63
CA GLY A 20 -4.79 -0.30 2.45
C GLY A 20 -4.37 -0.46 1.00
N VAL A 21 -3.08 -0.27 0.78
CA VAL A 21 -2.40 -0.47 -0.52
C VAL A 21 -1.08 -1.17 -0.27
N ALA A 22 -0.78 -2.20 -1.07
CA ALA A 22 0.57 -2.75 -1.17
C ALA A 22 1.00 -2.79 -2.64
N VAL A 23 2.28 -2.46 -2.90
CA VAL A 23 2.81 -2.31 -4.27
C VAL A 23 4.29 -2.66 -4.31
N ALA A 24 4.73 -3.27 -5.42
CA ALA A 24 6.14 -3.49 -5.73
C ALA A 24 6.43 -3.21 -7.21
N THR A 25 7.64 -2.75 -7.51
CA THR A 25 8.05 -2.32 -8.85
C THR A 25 9.57 -2.41 -9.04
N ALA A 26 10.00 -2.34 -10.30
CA ALA A 26 11.42 -2.25 -10.69
C ALA A 26 11.94 -0.80 -10.82
N VAL A 27 11.29 0.16 -10.17
CA VAL A 27 11.80 1.54 -10.03
C VAL A 27 11.94 1.89 -8.56
N PRO A 28 12.81 2.84 -8.17
CA PRO A 28 12.94 3.23 -6.77
C PRO A 28 11.72 3.99 -6.25
N ALA A 29 11.51 3.94 -4.94
CA ALA A 29 10.56 4.76 -4.18
C ALA A 29 9.09 4.70 -4.65
N VAL A 30 8.60 3.52 -5.04
CA VAL A 30 7.22 3.33 -5.51
C VAL A 30 6.16 3.83 -4.52
N GLY A 31 6.47 3.76 -3.23
CA GLY A 31 5.59 4.23 -2.17
C GLY A 31 5.32 5.73 -2.18
N SER A 32 6.11 6.52 -2.91
CA SER A 32 5.91 7.96 -3.04
C SER A 32 4.96 8.36 -4.17
N THR A 33 4.68 7.47 -5.12
CA THR A 33 3.99 7.83 -6.37
C THR A 33 2.77 6.97 -6.69
N CYS A 34 2.71 5.72 -6.22
CA CYS A 34 1.64 4.80 -6.58
C CYS A 34 0.49 4.73 -5.55
N PRO A 35 0.75 4.59 -4.22
CA PRO A 35 -0.32 4.43 -3.23
C PRO A 35 -0.92 5.77 -2.80
N PHE A 36 -2.24 5.83 -2.85
CA PHE A 36 -3.03 6.95 -2.34
C PHE A 36 -4.12 6.42 -1.42
N SER A 37 -4.39 7.14 -0.33
CA SER A 37 -5.49 6.84 0.57
C SER A 37 -6.01 8.09 1.23
N ARG A 38 -7.32 8.09 1.55
CA ARG A 38 -7.97 9.19 2.26
C ARG A 38 -8.91 8.62 3.32
N PRO A 39 -8.85 9.10 4.57
CA PRO A 39 -9.71 8.65 5.66
C PRO A 39 -11.18 8.74 5.30
N GLY A 40 -11.94 7.66 5.57
CA GLY A 40 -13.38 7.62 5.32
C GLY A 40 -13.81 7.72 3.84
N VAL A 41 -12.87 7.71 2.91
CA VAL A 41 -13.13 7.85 1.46
C VAL A 41 -12.75 6.58 0.71
N GLY A 42 -11.47 6.23 0.67
CA GLY A 42 -11.01 5.10 -0.12
C GLY A 42 -9.49 5.00 -0.21
N ALA A 43 -9.04 3.98 -0.95
CA ALA A 43 -7.64 3.79 -1.32
C ALA A 43 -7.53 3.50 -2.82
N ALA A 44 -6.42 3.95 -3.43
CA ALA A 44 -6.12 3.76 -4.84
C ALA A 44 -4.63 3.48 -5.05
N SER A 45 -4.30 2.67 -6.07
CA SER A 45 -2.94 2.49 -6.56
C SER A 45 -2.90 2.79 -8.05
N THR A 46 -2.23 3.88 -8.44
CA THR A 46 -2.02 4.25 -9.85
C THR A 46 -0.65 3.81 -10.32
N GLN A 47 -0.55 3.21 -11.50
CA GLN A 47 0.68 2.58 -11.99
C GLN A 47 0.72 2.50 -13.53
N SER A 48 1.67 1.73 -14.11
CA SER A 48 2.06 1.75 -15.51
C SER A 48 2.71 3.10 -15.83
N TRP A 49 2.27 3.88 -16.79
CA TRP A 49 2.70 5.27 -16.88
C TRP A 49 1.93 6.06 -15.83
N VAL A 50 2.55 6.23 -14.64
CA VAL A 50 1.92 6.75 -13.43
C VAL A 50 1.32 8.12 -13.64
N ASN A 51 0.04 8.29 -13.25
CA ASN A 51 -0.61 9.60 -13.15
C ASN A 51 -1.18 9.78 -11.74
N PRO A 52 -0.46 10.47 -10.83
CA PRO A 52 -0.96 10.73 -9.47
C PRO A 52 -2.31 11.47 -9.44
N TYR A 53 -2.53 12.38 -10.39
CA TYR A 53 -3.80 13.11 -10.48
C TYR A 53 -5.00 12.22 -10.78
N LEU A 54 -4.79 11.07 -11.44
CA LEU A 54 -5.86 10.09 -11.65
C LEU A 54 -6.36 9.51 -10.31
N ALA A 55 -5.44 9.12 -9.43
CA ALA A 55 -5.80 8.61 -8.10
C ALA A 55 -6.46 9.71 -7.24
N ILE A 56 -5.96 10.95 -7.31
CA ILE A 56 -6.55 12.10 -6.60
C ILE A 56 -7.97 12.34 -7.10
N ALA A 57 -8.19 12.39 -8.42
CA ALA A 57 -9.52 12.61 -9.00
C ALA A 57 -10.52 11.52 -8.64
N VAL A 58 -10.07 10.25 -8.59
CA VAL A 58 -10.92 9.13 -8.13
C VAL A 58 -11.32 9.32 -6.68
N LEU A 59 -10.39 9.64 -5.79
CA LEU A 59 -10.68 9.86 -4.36
C LEU A 59 -11.56 11.10 -4.14
N ASP A 60 -11.39 12.16 -4.94
CA ASP A 60 -12.28 13.34 -4.93
C ASP A 60 -13.69 12.97 -5.39
N GLY A 61 -13.80 12.14 -6.42
CA GLY A 61 -15.06 11.60 -6.89
C GLY A 61 -15.80 10.80 -5.81
N ILE A 62 -15.10 9.92 -5.09
CA ILE A 62 -15.69 9.15 -3.98
C ILE A 62 -16.10 10.10 -2.84
N ALA A 63 -15.25 11.05 -2.47
CA ALA A 63 -15.57 12.05 -1.44
C ALA A 63 -16.79 12.91 -1.79
N SER A 64 -17.10 13.07 -3.08
CA SER A 64 -18.30 13.76 -3.56
C SER A 64 -19.56 12.88 -3.63
N GLY A 65 -19.51 11.62 -3.15
CA GLY A 65 -20.65 10.70 -3.05
C GLY A 65 -20.76 9.67 -4.17
N LYS A 66 -19.80 9.57 -5.09
CA LYS A 66 -19.73 8.46 -6.05
C LYS A 66 -19.19 7.21 -5.37
N ASN A 67 -19.58 6.02 -5.84
CA ASN A 67 -18.86 4.79 -5.49
C ASN A 67 -17.59 4.65 -6.33
N ALA A 68 -16.72 3.66 -5.97
CA ALA A 68 -15.43 3.45 -6.63
C ALA A 68 -15.56 3.28 -8.15
N VAL A 69 -16.57 2.56 -8.64
CA VAL A 69 -16.79 2.35 -10.08
C VAL A 69 -17.10 3.66 -10.79
N GLN A 70 -18.07 4.41 -10.28
CA GLN A 70 -18.49 5.70 -10.87
C GLN A 70 -17.37 6.74 -10.86
N ALA A 71 -16.57 6.76 -9.78
CA ALA A 71 -15.46 7.69 -9.64
C ALA A 71 -14.32 7.33 -10.60
N LEU A 72 -14.01 6.04 -10.73
CA LEU A 72 -12.99 5.55 -11.65
C LEU A 72 -13.39 5.83 -13.10
N ASP A 73 -14.62 5.48 -13.51
CA ASP A 73 -15.11 5.70 -14.87
C ASP A 73 -15.03 7.18 -15.27
N ALA A 74 -15.44 8.08 -14.37
CA ALA A 74 -15.38 9.52 -14.63
C ALA A 74 -13.93 10.03 -14.77
N ALA A 75 -13.02 9.57 -13.92
CA ALA A 75 -11.62 9.97 -13.96
C ALA A 75 -10.90 9.43 -15.22
N ILE A 76 -11.16 8.18 -15.59
CA ILE A 76 -10.61 7.57 -16.83
C ILE A 76 -11.15 8.27 -18.08
N ALA A 77 -12.43 8.62 -18.11
CA ALA A 77 -13.02 9.36 -19.24
C ALA A 77 -12.35 10.72 -19.46
N ALA A 78 -11.91 11.37 -18.39
CA ALA A 78 -11.25 12.68 -18.43
C ALA A 78 -9.73 12.61 -18.72
N ASP A 79 -9.08 11.44 -18.56
CA ASP A 79 -7.64 11.30 -18.83
C ASP A 79 -7.39 10.98 -20.32
N HIS A 80 -6.84 11.93 -21.04
CA HIS A 80 -6.45 11.74 -22.45
C HIS A 80 -5.36 10.66 -22.64
N GLY A 81 -4.59 10.36 -21.59
CA GLY A 81 -3.56 9.31 -21.59
C GLY A 81 -4.05 7.95 -21.05
N ARG A 82 -5.36 7.75 -20.90
CA ARG A 82 -5.94 6.56 -20.25
C ARG A 82 -5.47 5.21 -20.79
N SER A 83 -5.09 5.14 -22.07
CA SER A 83 -4.56 3.91 -22.68
C SER A 83 -3.25 3.44 -22.05
N LEU A 84 -2.49 4.34 -21.43
CA LEU A 84 -1.22 4.06 -20.75
C LEU A 84 -1.37 3.86 -19.22
N ARG A 85 -2.58 4.00 -18.65
CA ARG A 85 -2.79 3.96 -17.20
C ARG A 85 -3.22 2.59 -16.74
N GLN A 86 -2.80 2.27 -15.51
CA GLN A 86 -3.37 1.16 -14.75
C GLN A 86 -3.64 1.64 -13.33
N ILE A 87 -4.82 1.36 -12.80
CA ILE A 87 -5.25 1.82 -11.48
C ILE A 87 -6.23 0.83 -10.86
N GLY A 88 -6.06 0.54 -9.56
CA GLY A 88 -7.06 -0.11 -8.73
C GLY A 88 -7.55 0.84 -7.65
N VAL A 89 -8.80 0.71 -7.26
CA VAL A 89 -9.44 1.53 -6.25
C VAL A 89 -10.42 0.70 -5.40
N VAL A 90 -10.53 1.06 -4.13
CA VAL A 90 -11.58 0.57 -3.23
C VAL A 90 -12.14 1.75 -2.44
N ASP A 91 -13.46 1.85 -2.30
CA ASP A 91 -14.09 2.87 -1.47
C ASP A 91 -14.31 2.41 -0.02
N HIS A 92 -14.79 3.34 0.82
CA HIS A 92 -15.06 3.10 2.24
C HIS A 92 -16.19 2.09 2.50
N ASN A 93 -17.01 1.76 1.51
CA ASN A 93 -18.05 0.74 1.59
C ASN A 93 -17.56 -0.64 1.12
N GLY A 94 -16.35 -0.72 0.53
CA GLY A 94 -15.78 -1.95 -0.01
C GLY A 94 -16.10 -2.19 -1.48
N VAL A 95 -16.77 -1.25 -2.16
CA VAL A 95 -16.89 -1.33 -3.62
C VAL A 95 -15.50 -1.13 -4.22
N ALA A 96 -15.07 -2.08 -5.04
CA ALA A 96 -13.77 -2.04 -5.70
C ALA A 96 -13.92 -1.95 -7.22
N ALA A 97 -12.93 -1.34 -7.87
CA ALA A 97 -12.86 -1.24 -9.32
C ALA A 97 -11.39 -1.19 -9.77
N ALA A 98 -11.13 -1.55 -11.02
CA ALA A 98 -9.81 -1.43 -11.60
C ALA A 98 -9.90 -1.12 -13.11
N TRP A 99 -8.85 -0.48 -13.62
CA TRP A 99 -8.68 -0.16 -15.04
C TRP A 99 -7.26 -0.52 -15.48
N SER A 100 -7.16 -1.16 -16.66
CA SER A 100 -5.90 -1.35 -17.38
C SER A 100 -6.08 -0.86 -18.81
N GLY A 101 -5.33 0.16 -19.19
CA GLY A 101 -5.36 0.71 -20.55
C GLY A 101 -4.73 -0.23 -21.56
N SER A 102 -5.15 -0.11 -22.83
CA SER A 102 -4.72 -0.97 -23.93
C SER A 102 -3.22 -0.94 -24.23
N ASP A 103 -2.56 0.17 -23.86
CA ASP A 103 -1.14 0.41 -24.12
C ASP A 103 -0.27 0.15 -22.89
N CYS A 104 -0.82 -0.47 -21.83
CA CYS A 104 -0.02 -1.03 -20.74
C CYS A 104 0.92 -2.10 -21.30
N THR A 105 2.14 -2.15 -20.80
CA THR A 105 3.14 -3.12 -21.29
C THR A 105 2.73 -4.55 -20.92
N PRO A 106 2.70 -5.49 -21.86
CA PRO A 106 2.35 -6.89 -21.65
C PRO A 106 3.39 -7.66 -20.81
N TRP A 107 3.00 -8.69 -20.03
CA TRP A 107 1.63 -9.07 -19.73
C TRP A 107 1.04 -8.11 -18.69
N PHE A 108 -0.19 -7.68 -18.87
CA PHE A 108 -0.90 -6.88 -17.88
C PHE A 108 -2.31 -7.44 -17.63
N GLY A 109 -2.84 -7.18 -16.47
CA GLY A 109 -4.19 -7.60 -16.10
C GLY A 109 -4.61 -7.11 -14.72
N GLN A 110 -5.83 -7.46 -14.37
CA GLN A 110 -6.45 -7.09 -13.10
C GLN A 110 -7.47 -8.13 -12.67
N GLU A 111 -7.73 -8.17 -11.37
CA GLU A 111 -8.84 -8.92 -10.78
C GLU A 111 -9.50 -8.04 -9.71
N VAL A 112 -10.84 -7.97 -9.74
CA VAL A 112 -11.64 -7.25 -8.76
C VAL A 112 -12.44 -8.27 -7.97
N GLY A 113 -12.35 -8.19 -6.65
CA GLY A 113 -13.09 -9.02 -5.71
C GLY A 113 -13.87 -8.17 -4.70
N ASP A 114 -14.50 -8.83 -3.74
CA ASP A 114 -15.23 -8.16 -2.67
C ASP A 114 -14.24 -7.44 -1.73
N GLY A 115 -14.31 -6.12 -1.72
CA GLY A 115 -13.45 -5.27 -0.90
C GLY A 115 -11.99 -5.14 -1.37
N PHE A 116 -11.63 -5.59 -2.58
CA PHE A 116 -10.26 -5.45 -3.07
C PHE A 116 -10.15 -5.43 -4.61
N ALA A 117 -9.05 -4.87 -5.10
CA ALA A 117 -8.62 -5.01 -6.48
C ALA A 117 -7.11 -5.28 -6.54
N VAL A 118 -6.72 -6.22 -7.42
CA VAL A 118 -5.32 -6.54 -7.76
C VAL A 118 -5.08 -6.17 -9.21
N GLN A 119 -3.97 -5.53 -9.50
CA GLN A 119 -3.57 -5.17 -10.86
C GLN A 119 -2.06 -5.25 -11.02
N GLY A 120 -1.63 -5.46 -12.26
CA GLY A 120 -0.21 -5.48 -12.60
C GLY A 120 0.02 -5.37 -14.09
N ASN A 121 1.20 -4.89 -14.45
CA ASN A 121 1.65 -4.74 -15.83
C ASN A 121 3.10 -5.21 -15.97
N MET A 122 3.48 -5.63 -17.18
CA MET A 122 4.78 -6.22 -17.52
C MET A 122 5.14 -7.44 -16.64
N LEU A 123 4.13 -8.16 -16.22
CA LEU A 123 4.27 -9.35 -15.40
C LEU A 123 4.74 -10.54 -16.24
N VAL A 124 5.26 -11.56 -15.56
CA VAL A 124 5.61 -12.83 -16.20
C VAL A 124 4.38 -13.52 -16.79
N GLY A 125 3.19 -13.34 -16.19
CA GLY A 125 1.94 -13.94 -16.66
C GLY A 125 0.77 -13.63 -15.73
N PRO A 126 -0.43 -14.19 -16.02
CA PRO A 126 -1.64 -14.01 -15.21
C PRO A 126 -1.53 -14.63 -13.83
N GLU A 127 -0.60 -15.56 -13.60
CA GLU A 127 -0.38 -16.26 -12.35
C GLU A 127 -0.09 -15.30 -11.20
N THR A 128 0.59 -14.18 -11.49
CA THR A 128 0.90 -13.15 -10.48
C THR A 128 -0.39 -12.56 -9.89
N ILE A 129 -1.34 -12.15 -10.73
CA ILE A 129 -2.63 -11.61 -10.29
C ILE A 129 -3.43 -12.67 -9.54
N ALA A 130 -3.50 -13.89 -10.08
CA ALA A 130 -4.24 -14.99 -9.47
C ALA A 130 -3.66 -15.39 -8.11
N ALA A 131 -2.32 -15.43 -7.97
CA ALA A 131 -1.65 -15.75 -6.71
C ALA A 131 -1.91 -14.68 -5.63
N MET A 132 -1.80 -13.40 -5.99
CA MET A 132 -2.10 -12.28 -5.09
C MET A 132 -3.54 -12.31 -4.59
N SER A 133 -4.50 -12.48 -5.51
CA SER A 133 -5.93 -12.56 -5.19
C SER A 133 -6.26 -13.72 -4.28
N ARG A 134 -5.68 -14.89 -4.53
CA ARG A 134 -5.86 -16.08 -3.70
C ARG A 134 -5.30 -15.87 -2.30
N ALA A 135 -4.05 -15.42 -2.18
CA ALA A 135 -3.41 -15.19 -0.89
C ALA A 135 -4.19 -14.17 -0.04
N PHE A 136 -4.73 -13.11 -0.67
CA PHE A 136 -5.57 -12.14 0.02
C PHE A 136 -6.89 -12.73 0.53
N ARG A 137 -7.56 -13.60 -0.24
CA ARG A 137 -8.79 -14.27 0.20
C ARG A 137 -8.51 -15.31 1.30
N ASP A 138 -7.48 -16.13 1.12
CA ASP A 138 -7.15 -17.23 2.05
C ASP A 138 -6.71 -16.70 3.43
N SER A 139 -6.31 -15.43 3.51
CA SER A 139 -5.88 -14.77 4.75
C SER A 139 -6.96 -13.90 5.42
N GLU A 140 -8.25 -14.15 5.18
CA GLU A 140 -9.36 -13.32 5.67
C GLU A 140 -9.37 -13.11 7.19
N SER A 141 -8.92 -14.08 7.97
CA SER A 141 -8.81 -13.99 9.43
C SER A 141 -7.69 -13.07 9.94
N CYS A 142 -6.71 -12.76 9.08
CA CYS A 142 -5.57 -11.89 9.42
C CYS A 142 -5.97 -10.41 9.41
N ASP A 143 -5.10 -9.57 9.99
CA ASP A 143 -5.22 -8.11 9.90
C ASP A 143 -4.85 -7.63 8.48
N LEU A 144 -5.34 -6.44 8.11
CA LEU A 144 -5.24 -5.95 6.74
C LEU A 144 -3.79 -5.81 6.26
N ASP A 145 -2.89 -5.36 7.12
CA ASP A 145 -1.47 -5.24 6.81
C ASP A 145 -0.81 -6.59 6.49
N GLU A 146 -1.19 -7.66 7.22
CA GLU A 146 -0.74 -9.01 6.92
C GLU A 146 -1.32 -9.54 5.61
N ARG A 147 -2.61 -9.36 5.38
CA ARG A 147 -3.29 -9.80 4.16
C ARG A 147 -2.66 -9.18 2.92
N LEU A 148 -2.39 -7.87 2.97
CA LEU A 148 -1.75 -7.14 1.88
C LEU A 148 -0.30 -7.59 1.66
N MET A 149 0.44 -7.84 2.74
CA MET A 149 1.81 -8.33 2.65
C MET A 149 1.87 -9.74 2.06
N LEU A 150 0.99 -10.66 2.51
CA LEU A 150 0.89 -12.02 1.96
C LEU A 150 0.52 -12.01 0.47
N ALA A 151 -0.36 -11.11 0.05
CA ALA A 151 -0.69 -10.93 -1.37
C ALA A 151 0.54 -10.48 -2.18
N LEU A 152 1.32 -9.53 -1.66
CA LEU A 152 2.53 -9.04 -2.34
C LEU A 152 3.60 -10.14 -2.45
N GLU A 153 3.81 -10.91 -1.38
CA GLU A 153 4.73 -12.06 -1.35
C GLU A 153 4.30 -13.16 -2.32
N ALA A 154 3.01 -13.46 -2.42
CA ALA A 154 2.49 -14.44 -3.37
C ALA A 154 2.68 -13.99 -4.82
N GLY A 155 2.48 -12.71 -5.10
CA GLY A 155 2.79 -12.12 -6.41
C GLY A 155 4.28 -12.25 -6.76
N ASP A 156 5.14 -12.00 -5.81
CA ASP A 156 6.59 -12.15 -5.94
C ASP A 156 7.00 -13.60 -6.22
N ALA A 157 6.51 -14.52 -5.41
CA ALA A 157 6.81 -15.95 -5.53
C ALA A 157 6.33 -16.56 -6.86
N SER A 158 5.32 -15.98 -7.49
CA SER A 158 4.81 -16.41 -8.81
C SER A 158 5.63 -15.87 -10.00
N GLY A 159 6.70 -15.10 -9.73
CA GLY A 159 7.60 -14.52 -10.71
C GLY A 159 7.49 -12.99 -10.84
N GLY A 160 6.38 -12.39 -10.44
CA GLY A 160 6.22 -10.93 -10.33
C GLY A 160 6.58 -10.18 -11.61
N ASP A 161 7.45 -9.19 -11.45
CA ASP A 161 7.99 -8.34 -12.51
C ASP A 161 9.10 -9.05 -13.30
N LYS A 162 9.00 -9.05 -14.64
CA LYS A 162 9.98 -9.69 -15.54
C LYS A 162 11.42 -9.15 -15.42
N ARG A 163 11.59 -7.92 -14.93
CA ARG A 163 12.90 -7.25 -14.80
C ARG A 163 13.48 -7.35 -13.39
N GLY A 164 12.77 -7.99 -12.48
CA GLY A 164 13.05 -7.94 -11.04
C GLY A 164 12.32 -6.80 -10.34
N LYS A 165 12.72 -6.49 -9.12
CA LYS A 165 12.08 -5.51 -8.25
C LYS A 165 13.16 -4.62 -7.63
N GLN A 166 12.81 -3.36 -7.35
CA GLN A 166 13.74 -2.40 -6.75
C GLN A 166 13.15 -1.71 -5.52
N SER A 167 11.82 -1.53 -5.48
CA SER A 167 11.15 -0.96 -4.31
C SER A 167 9.81 -1.64 -4.04
N ALA A 168 9.36 -1.53 -2.79
CA ALA A 168 8.05 -2.00 -2.34
C ALA A 168 7.49 -1.08 -1.24
N ALA A 169 6.16 -1.01 -1.13
CA ALA A 169 5.50 -0.20 -0.12
C ALA A 169 4.22 -0.85 0.37
N LEU A 170 3.88 -0.57 1.64
CA LEU A 170 2.62 -0.96 2.26
C LEU A 170 2.10 0.20 3.10
N ARG A 171 0.86 0.62 2.82
CA ARG A 171 0.19 1.73 3.50
C ARG A 171 -1.16 1.29 4.02
N ILE A 172 -1.44 1.61 5.29
CA ILE A 172 -2.74 1.38 5.95
C ILE A 172 -3.28 2.70 6.44
N GLN A 173 -4.51 3.02 6.03
CA GLN A 173 -5.23 4.24 6.38
C GLN A 173 -6.38 3.91 7.33
N GLY A 174 -6.42 4.60 8.46
CA GLY A 174 -7.52 4.61 9.41
C GLY A 174 -8.40 5.87 9.26
N SER A 175 -9.00 6.29 10.38
CA SER A 175 -9.87 7.46 10.47
C SER A 175 -9.11 8.79 10.48
N GLU A 176 -7.84 8.78 10.93
CA GLU A 176 -7.04 10.00 11.04
C GLU A 176 -6.46 10.44 9.69
N ALA A 177 -6.13 11.72 9.57
CA ALA A 177 -5.49 12.28 8.37
C ALA A 177 -4.09 11.69 8.11
N TYR A 178 -3.44 11.16 9.13
CA TYR A 178 -2.19 10.40 9.01
C TYR A 178 -2.47 8.89 8.94
N PRO A 179 -1.59 8.10 8.28
CA PRO A 179 -1.77 6.65 8.17
C PRO A 179 -1.53 5.94 9.51
N VAL A 180 -2.18 4.78 9.69
CA VAL A 180 -1.85 3.83 10.76
C VAL A 180 -0.46 3.22 10.52
N LEU A 181 -0.15 2.97 9.26
CA LEU A 181 1.12 2.41 8.81
C LEU A 181 1.44 2.94 7.42
N ASP A 182 2.68 3.38 7.22
CA ASP A 182 3.25 3.72 5.90
C ASP A 182 4.71 3.30 5.92
N VAL A 183 5.00 2.12 5.37
CA VAL A 183 6.32 1.50 5.38
C VAL A 183 6.78 1.18 3.97
N ARG A 184 8.07 1.37 3.72
CA ARG A 184 8.64 1.27 2.38
C ARG A 184 10.06 0.72 2.41
N ALA A 185 10.37 -0.08 1.40
CA ALA A 185 11.72 -0.35 0.96
C ALA A 185 11.93 0.44 -0.34
N ASP A 186 12.48 1.65 -0.24
CA ASP A 186 12.55 2.61 -1.36
C ASP A 186 13.62 2.22 -2.40
N GLU A 187 14.63 1.45 -2.01
CA GLU A 187 15.63 0.83 -2.87
C GLU A 187 16.25 -0.38 -2.15
N HIS A 188 16.12 -1.57 -2.72
CA HIS A 188 16.71 -2.80 -2.18
C HIS A 188 16.71 -3.89 -3.25
N PRO A 189 17.74 -4.78 -3.32
CA PRO A 189 17.75 -5.90 -4.27
C PRO A 189 16.62 -6.91 -4.02
N GLU A 190 16.15 -7.03 -2.77
CA GLU A 190 15.00 -7.84 -2.37
C GLU A 190 13.99 -6.99 -1.58
N PRO A 191 13.24 -6.09 -2.25
CA PRO A 191 12.45 -5.08 -1.54
C PRO A 191 11.25 -5.66 -0.80
N ILE A 192 10.69 -6.81 -1.22
CA ILE A 192 9.54 -7.44 -0.56
C ILE A 192 9.95 -8.16 0.72
N PRO A 193 11.00 -8.98 0.77
CA PRO A 193 11.58 -9.48 2.02
C PRO A 193 11.99 -8.36 2.98
N GLU A 194 12.59 -7.28 2.46
CA GLU A 194 12.95 -6.11 3.29
C GLU A 194 11.70 -5.40 3.84
N LEU A 195 10.65 -5.21 3.03
CA LEU A 195 9.38 -4.66 3.47
C LEU A 195 8.74 -5.52 4.57
N ARG A 196 8.81 -6.86 4.47
CA ARG A 196 8.36 -7.81 5.51
C ARG A 196 9.13 -7.60 6.82
N ARG A 197 10.44 -7.44 6.73
CA ARG A 197 11.29 -7.15 7.90
C ARG A 197 10.90 -5.82 8.55
N ILE A 198 10.71 -4.77 7.75
CA ILE A 198 10.29 -3.45 8.22
C ILE A 198 8.89 -3.52 8.86
N LEU A 199 7.94 -4.23 8.24
CA LEU A 199 6.59 -4.43 8.78
C LEU A 199 6.63 -5.10 10.16
N THR A 200 7.46 -6.14 10.32
CA THR A 200 7.61 -6.85 11.59
C THR A 200 8.09 -5.92 12.72
N ILE A 201 9.10 -5.09 12.45
CA ILE A 201 9.58 -4.10 13.41
C ILE A 201 8.51 -3.02 13.66
N SER A 202 7.82 -2.58 12.61
CA SER A 202 6.81 -1.52 12.71
C SER A 202 5.60 -1.94 13.54
N ARG A 203 5.21 -3.20 13.52
CA ARG A 203 4.16 -3.74 14.40
C ARG A 203 4.52 -3.63 15.87
N LEU A 204 5.78 -3.76 16.20
CA LEU A 204 6.28 -3.71 17.58
C LEU A 204 6.59 -2.28 18.06
N GLN A 205 6.94 -1.37 17.16
CA GLN A 205 7.43 -0.05 17.51
C GLN A 205 6.57 1.10 16.97
N LEU A 206 6.20 1.07 15.68
CA LEU A 206 5.50 2.18 15.01
C LEU A 206 3.99 2.14 15.28
N ILE A 207 3.33 1.00 15.16
CA ILE A 207 1.88 0.90 15.37
C ILE A 207 1.47 1.32 16.78
N PRO A 208 2.13 0.84 17.87
CA PRO A 208 1.84 1.35 19.23
C PRO A 208 2.10 2.84 19.38
N PHE A 209 3.16 3.36 18.76
CA PHE A 209 3.46 4.79 18.76
C PHE A 209 2.34 5.60 18.08
N VAL A 210 1.94 5.21 16.86
CA VAL A 210 0.87 5.89 16.09
C VAL A 210 -0.48 5.78 16.83
N ALA A 211 -0.76 4.65 17.49
CA ALA A 211 -1.96 4.48 18.30
C ALA A 211 -2.03 5.50 19.45
N GLY A 212 -0.89 5.87 20.02
CA GLY A 212 -0.76 6.89 21.08
C GLY A 212 -0.72 8.34 20.60
N MET A 213 -0.64 8.58 19.28
CA MET A 213 -0.60 9.96 18.74
C MET A 213 -1.93 10.70 18.97
N PRO A 214 -1.91 12.05 19.05
CA PRO A 214 -3.12 12.86 19.15
C PRO A 214 -4.11 12.55 18.03
N LYS A 215 -5.40 12.49 18.37
CA LYS A 215 -6.52 12.30 17.45
C LYS A 215 -7.18 13.63 17.15
N HIS A 216 -7.75 13.78 15.94
CA HIS A 216 -8.37 15.04 15.51
C HIS A 216 -9.41 15.55 16.52
N ASP A 217 -10.28 14.66 16.99
CA ASP A 217 -11.35 14.99 17.94
C ASP A 217 -11.05 14.52 19.39
N GLY A 218 -9.78 14.19 19.66
CA GLY A 218 -9.34 13.66 20.94
C GLY A 218 -8.47 14.63 21.74
N PRO A 219 -8.23 14.35 23.03
CA PRO A 219 -7.29 15.14 23.80
C PRO A 219 -5.87 14.97 23.24
N ALA A 220 -5.10 16.05 23.26
CA ALA A 220 -3.66 16.01 23.02
C ALA A 220 -2.97 15.35 24.22
N GLY A 221 -3.05 14.01 24.31
CA GLY A 221 -2.50 13.24 25.42
C GLY A 221 -0.98 13.10 25.36
N ALA A 222 -0.38 12.69 26.47
CA ALA A 222 1.00 12.22 26.49
C ALA A 222 1.08 10.83 25.83
N ALA A 223 2.24 10.48 25.29
CA ALA A 223 2.48 9.13 24.79
C ALA A 223 2.21 8.08 25.88
N PRO A 224 1.61 6.91 25.55
CA PRO A 224 1.42 5.83 26.51
C PRO A 224 2.72 5.44 27.21
N ALA A 225 2.63 5.00 28.48
CA ALA A 225 3.83 4.72 29.29
C ALA A 225 4.74 3.66 28.67
N GLU A 226 4.15 2.62 28.05
CA GLU A 226 4.88 1.59 27.35
C GLU A 226 5.62 2.13 26.11
N VAL A 227 5.03 3.08 25.39
CA VAL A 227 5.67 3.77 24.25
C VAL A 227 6.83 4.63 24.73
N GLN A 228 6.65 5.38 25.82
CA GLN A 228 7.71 6.18 26.43
C GLN A 228 8.89 5.29 26.87
N THR A 229 8.60 4.17 27.54
CA THR A 229 9.61 3.19 27.98
C THR A 229 10.38 2.63 26.79
N MET A 230 9.68 2.23 25.73
CA MET A 230 10.30 1.73 24.50
C MET A 230 11.20 2.78 23.86
N LEU A 231 10.72 4.03 23.74
CA LEU A 231 11.47 5.10 23.08
C LEU A 231 12.70 5.55 23.87
N ALA A 232 12.72 5.34 25.18
CA ALA A 232 13.91 5.60 26.01
C ALA A 232 15.06 4.63 25.73
N LEU A 233 14.79 3.48 25.12
CA LEU A 233 15.82 2.52 24.73
C LEU A 233 16.48 2.91 23.39
N PRO A 234 17.80 2.66 23.22
CA PRO A 234 18.45 2.70 21.92
C PRO A 234 17.74 1.75 20.92
N PRO A 235 17.60 2.11 19.62
CA PRO A 235 16.88 1.31 18.65
C PRO A 235 17.21 -0.19 18.62
N PRO A 236 18.50 -0.65 18.70
CA PRO A 236 18.79 -2.08 18.71
C PRO A 236 18.29 -2.84 19.95
N LEU A 237 17.97 -2.13 21.05
CA LEU A 237 17.47 -2.72 22.30
C LEU A 237 15.92 -2.68 22.40
N ARG A 238 15.25 -2.07 21.41
CA ARG A 238 13.79 -2.03 21.34
C ARG A 238 13.22 -3.39 20.90
N PRO A 239 11.93 -3.66 21.15
CA PRO A 239 11.28 -4.86 20.62
C PRO A 239 11.49 -5.03 19.12
N GLY A 240 11.95 -6.21 18.70
CA GLY A 240 12.29 -6.49 17.29
C GLY A 240 13.65 -5.94 16.84
N GLY A 241 14.35 -5.18 17.67
CA GLY A 241 15.66 -4.62 17.33
C GLY A 241 15.59 -3.58 16.21
N GLY A 242 16.64 -3.48 15.42
CA GLY A 242 16.76 -2.56 14.28
C GLY A 242 17.48 -1.26 14.64
N GLY A 243 17.71 -0.42 13.63
CA GLY A 243 18.41 0.85 13.79
C GLY A 243 19.88 0.72 14.19
N SER A 244 20.46 1.82 14.61
CA SER A 244 21.88 1.91 15.00
C SER A 244 22.05 2.15 16.50
N LEU A 245 23.21 1.81 17.02
CA LEU A 245 23.64 2.22 18.36
C LEU A 245 23.78 3.75 18.44
N PRO A 246 23.66 4.34 19.65
CA PRO A 246 23.95 5.76 19.85
C PRO A 246 25.35 6.12 19.35
N ALA A 247 25.51 7.36 18.90
CA ALA A 247 26.82 7.86 18.51
C ALA A 247 27.78 7.77 19.71
N LYS A 248 29.01 7.30 19.46
CA LYS A 248 30.07 7.34 20.47
C LYS A 248 30.33 8.82 20.78
N ASN A 249 30.20 9.26 22.02
CA ASN A 249 30.44 10.63 22.52
C ASN A 249 29.19 11.53 22.66
N VAL A 250 28.01 11.00 22.92
CA VAL A 250 26.98 11.80 23.58
C VAL A 250 27.25 11.72 25.08
N SER A 251 28.06 12.69 25.60
CA SER A 251 28.15 12.91 27.03
C SER A 251 26.76 13.36 27.53
N SER A 252 26.21 12.59 28.43
CA SER A 252 24.98 12.86 29.19
C SER A 252 25.09 14.14 30.00
#